data_4586f5e3f39b05010de14622ee423769
#
_entry.id   4586f5e3f39b05010de14622ee423769
#
_cell.length_a   1.000
_cell.length_b   1.000
_cell.length_c   1.000
_cell.angle_alpha   90.00
_cell.angle_beta   90.00
_cell.angle_gamma   90.00
#
_symmetry.space_group_name_H-M   'P 1'
#
loop_
_entity.id
_entity.type
_entity.pdbx_description
1 polymer ?
#
loop_
_entity_poly.entity_id
_entity_poly.type
_entity_poly.pdbx_seq_one_letter_code
_entity_poly.pdbx_strand_id
1 'polypeptide(L)'
;MRQVMVRYKVKPERVGDNERLVRAVYDELKALDPDGFHYATFKLDDGVSFMHLSFSEGERPPLPDLEAFRRFQDGIVERCDEPPVVTQLGEVGSFRMAS
;
A
#
# COMPACT_ATOMS: atom_id res chain seq x y z
N MET A 1 -15.08 -0.23 9.89
CA MET A 1 -13.90 0.22 9.12
C MET A 1 -12.90 -0.93 8.99
N ARG A 2 -12.42 -1.15 7.80
CA ARG A 2 -11.42 -2.17 7.55
C ARG A 2 -10.04 -1.54 7.58
N GLN A 3 -9.14 -2.08 8.40
CA GLN A 3 -7.79 -1.57 8.56
C GLN A 3 -6.81 -2.70 8.26
N VAL A 4 -5.92 -2.48 7.31
CA VAL A 4 -5.01 -3.52 6.81
C VAL A 4 -3.60 -2.96 6.69
N MET A 5 -2.64 -3.77 7.08
CA MET A 5 -1.22 -3.48 6.85
C MET A 5 -0.67 -4.55 5.90
N VAL A 6 0.13 -4.10 4.94
CA VAL A 6 0.88 -5.00 4.07
C VAL A 6 2.35 -4.64 4.21
N ARG A 7 3.18 -5.64 4.46
CA ARG A 7 4.62 -5.43 4.59
C ARG A 7 5.38 -6.41 3.70
N TYR A 8 6.43 -5.91 3.04
CA TYR A 8 7.28 -6.73 2.17
C TYR A 8 8.67 -6.12 2.10
N LYS A 9 9.62 -6.91 1.61
CA LYS A 9 11.00 -6.46 1.46
C LYS A 9 11.44 -6.67 0.01
N VAL A 10 11.87 -5.59 -0.62
CA VAL A 10 12.23 -5.57 -2.04
C VAL A 10 13.73 -5.85 -2.19
N LYS A 11 14.10 -6.48 -3.28
CA LYS A 11 15.51 -6.65 -3.64
C LYS A 11 16.14 -5.26 -3.79
N PRO A 12 17.36 -5.05 -3.27
CA PRO A 12 17.96 -3.70 -3.28
C PRO A 12 17.97 -3.03 -4.66
N GLU A 13 18.25 -3.78 -5.72
CA GLU A 13 18.30 -3.25 -7.08
C GLU A 13 16.91 -2.95 -7.67
N ARG A 14 15.85 -3.36 -6.99
CA ARG A 14 14.48 -3.16 -7.45
C ARG A 14 13.72 -2.09 -6.66
N VAL A 15 14.39 -1.43 -5.70
CA VAL A 15 13.74 -0.39 -4.88
C VAL A 15 13.18 0.75 -5.72
N GLY A 16 13.96 1.25 -6.67
CA GLY A 16 13.51 2.32 -7.56
C GLY A 16 12.30 1.94 -8.39
N ASP A 17 12.28 0.72 -8.91
CA ASP A 17 11.13 0.20 -9.65
C ASP A 17 9.88 0.16 -8.77
N ASN A 18 10.04 -0.35 -7.54
CA ASN A 18 8.91 -0.44 -6.62
C ASN A 18 8.35 0.93 -6.28
N GLU A 19 9.22 1.92 -6.04
CA GLU A 19 8.76 3.28 -5.72
C GLU A 19 8.00 3.90 -6.89
N ARG A 20 8.44 3.68 -8.13
CA ARG A 20 7.73 4.19 -9.31
C ARG A 20 6.35 3.58 -9.42
N LEU A 21 6.24 2.27 -9.20
CA LEU A 21 4.95 1.58 -9.26
C LEU A 21 4.01 2.06 -8.16
N VAL A 22 4.53 2.29 -6.96
CA VAL A 22 3.73 2.82 -5.85
C VAL A 22 3.24 4.24 -6.17
N ARG A 23 4.12 5.11 -6.65
CA ARG A 23 3.73 6.50 -6.97
C ARG A 23 2.62 6.55 -8.02
N ALA A 24 2.66 5.66 -9.00
CA ALA A 24 1.60 5.59 -10.01
C ALA A 24 0.24 5.25 -9.40
N VAL A 25 0.21 4.42 -8.36
CA VAL A 25 -1.03 4.12 -7.63
C VAL A 25 -1.60 5.40 -7.01
N TYR A 26 -0.75 6.21 -6.38
CA TYR A 26 -1.19 7.46 -5.75
C TYR A 26 -1.68 8.47 -6.78
N ASP A 27 -1.07 8.53 -7.95
CA ASP A 27 -1.54 9.42 -9.02
C ASP A 27 -2.97 9.05 -9.43
N GLU A 28 -3.28 7.78 -9.56
CA GLU A 28 -4.63 7.32 -9.88
C GLU A 28 -5.61 7.56 -8.74
N LEU A 29 -5.17 7.33 -7.50
CA LEU A 29 -6.01 7.59 -6.32
C LEU A 29 -6.39 9.07 -6.21
N LYS A 30 -5.44 9.96 -6.46
CA LYS A 30 -5.71 11.40 -6.42
C LYS A 30 -6.69 11.82 -7.50
N ALA A 31 -6.62 11.22 -8.68
CA ALA A 31 -7.55 11.49 -9.76
C ALA A 31 -8.95 10.95 -9.46
N LEU A 32 -9.03 9.77 -8.85
CA LEU A 32 -10.30 9.14 -8.50
C LEU A 32 -10.94 9.78 -7.26
N ASP A 33 -10.11 10.17 -6.30
CA ASP A 33 -10.54 10.80 -5.04
C ASP A 33 -11.68 10.05 -4.35
N PRO A 34 -11.50 8.77 -4.02
CA PRO A 34 -12.56 7.96 -3.43
C PRO A 34 -12.86 8.37 -2.00
N ASP A 35 -14.15 8.44 -1.67
CA ASP A 35 -14.59 8.76 -0.31
C ASP A 35 -14.32 7.59 0.64
N GLY A 36 -14.00 7.92 1.91
CA GLY A 36 -13.88 6.92 2.96
C GLY A 36 -12.71 5.97 2.80
N PHE A 37 -11.72 6.35 2.01
CA PHE A 37 -10.52 5.54 1.82
C PHE A 37 -9.27 6.36 2.15
N HIS A 38 -8.44 5.80 3.03
CA HIS A 38 -7.17 6.41 3.43
C HIS A 38 -6.05 5.40 3.18
N TYR A 39 -4.98 5.86 2.60
CA TYR A 39 -3.90 4.97 2.17
C TYR A 39 -2.56 5.67 2.30
N ALA A 40 -1.59 4.99 2.90
CA ALA A 40 -0.24 5.52 3.05
C ALA A 40 0.78 4.40 2.85
N THR A 41 1.91 4.74 2.23
CA THR A 41 3.01 3.81 2.01
C THR A 41 4.28 4.42 2.58
N PHE A 42 5.01 3.61 3.33
CA PHE A 42 6.26 4.03 3.97
C PHE A 42 7.39 3.09 3.56
N LYS A 43 8.55 3.66 3.32
CA LYS A 43 9.78 2.88 3.20
C LYS A 43 10.47 2.91 4.56
N LEU A 44 10.84 1.75 5.07
CA LEU A 44 11.49 1.63 6.36
C LEU A 44 12.94 2.10 6.26
N ASP A 45 13.57 2.31 7.41
CA ASP A 45 14.92 2.87 7.47
C ASP A 45 16.01 1.93 6.93
N ASP A 46 15.69 0.64 6.73
CA ASP A 46 16.61 -0.28 6.06
C ASP A 46 16.73 0.02 4.55
N GLY A 47 15.87 0.87 4.02
CA GLY A 47 15.89 1.29 2.62
C GLY A 47 15.32 0.30 1.63
N VAL A 48 14.88 -0.87 2.07
CA VAL A 48 14.39 -1.94 1.19
C VAL A 48 13.04 -2.50 1.60
N SER A 49 12.61 -2.27 2.85
CA SER A 49 11.31 -2.74 3.33
C SER A 49 10.26 -1.66 3.15
N PHE A 50 9.05 -2.08 2.80
CA PHE A 50 7.92 -1.19 2.59
C PHE A 50 6.74 -1.64 3.43
N MET A 51 5.95 -0.67 3.87
CA MET A 51 4.72 -0.92 4.61
C MET A 51 3.61 -0.06 4.02
N HIS A 52 2.49 -0.69 3.71
CA HIS A 52 1.29 -0.02 3.25
C HIS A 52 0.23 -0.11 4.33
N LEU A 53 -0.42 1.01 4.64
CA LEU A 53 -1.55 1.06 5.54
C LEU A 53 -2.78 1.49 4.76
N SER A 54 -3.88 0.76 4.89
CA SER A 54 -5.13 1.14 4.27
C SER A 54 -6.26 1.13 5.29
N PHE A 55 -7.08 2.18 5.26
CA PHE A 55 -8.27 2.30 6.09
C PHE A 55 -9.44 2.54 5.16
N SER A 56 -10.42 1.63 5.18
CA SER A 56 -11.55 1.67 4.27
C SER A 56 -12.85 1.61 5.05
N GLU A 57 -13.74 2.58 4.84
CA GLU A 57 -15.06 2.59 5.46
C GLU A 57 -16.06 1.75 4.67
N GLY A 58 -15.81 1.55 3.38
CA GLY A 58 -16.65 0.73 2.52
C GLY A 58 -16.32 -0.76 2.63
N GLU A 59 -17.18 -1.57 2.08
CA GLU A 59 -16.98 -3.02 2.05
C GLU A 59 -15.85 -3.42 1.12
N ARG A 60 -15.58 -2.60 0.12
CA ARG A 60 -14.57 -2.91 -0.90
C ARG A 60 -13.65 -1.72 -1.11
N PRO A 61 -12.34 -1.89 -0.90
CA PRO A 61 -11.38 -0.81 -1.18
C PRO A 61 -11.28 -0.56 -2.69
N PRO A 62 -10.93 0.66 -3.12
CA PRO A 62 -10.84 0.98 -4.55
C PRO A 62 -9.60 0.41 -5.24
N LEU A 63 -8.59 -0.04 -4.49
CA LEU A 63 -7.30 -0.42 -5.06
C LEU A 63 -7.38 -1.45 -6.19
N PRO A 64 -8.13 -2.57 -6.06
CA PRO A 64 -8.16 -3.55 -7.14
C PRO A 64 -8.72 -3.05 -8.45
N ASP A 65 -9.45 -1.93 -8.43
CA ASP A 65 -10.01 -1.34 -9.65
C ASP A 65 -9.03 -0.42 -10.37
N LEU A 66 -7.91 -0.09 -9.74
CA LEU A 66 -6.90 0.78 -10.33
C LEU A 66 -5.92 -0.02 -11.19
N GLU A 67 -5.71 0.43 -12.42
CA GLU A 67 -4.74 -0.19 -13.31
C GLU A 67 -3.33 -0.15 -12.73
N ALA A 68 -2.96 1.00 -12.14
CA ALA A 68 -1.65 1.15 -11.53
C ALA A 68 -1.45 0.17 -10.36
N PHE A 69 -2.49 -0.13 -9.59
CA PHE A 69 -2.40 -1.10 -8.52
C PHE A 69 -2.20 -2.51 -9.06
N ARG A 70 -2.90 -2.86 -10.14
CA ARG A 70 -2.71 -4.16 -10.80
C ARG A 70 -1.29 -4.30 -11.33
N ARG A 71 -0.71 -3.23 -11.92
CA ARG A 71 0.68 -3.23 -12.35
C ARG A 71 1.64 -3.37 -11.18
N PHE A 72 1.34 -2.71 -10.06
CA PHE A 72 2.15 -2.82 -8.86
C PHE A 72 2.16 -4.26 -8.34
N GLN A 73 1.02 -4.92 -8.33
CA GLN A 73 0.91 -6.31 -7.88
C GLN A 73 1.56 -7.30 -8.84
N ASP A 74 1.53 -6.99 -10.14
CA ASP A 74 2.15 -7.85 -11.14
C ASP A 74 3.66 -7.86 -10.94
N GLY A 75 4.21 -9.05 -10.75
CA GLY A 75 5.64 -9.22 -10.54
C GLY A 75 6.15 -8.84 -9.17
N ILE A 76 5.26 -8.57 -8.18
CA ILE A 76 5.73 -8.16 -6.86
C ILE A 76 6.54 -9.26 -6.17
N VAL A 77 6.20 -10.52 -6.39
CA VAL A 77 6.92 -11.64 -5.77
C VAL A 77 8.35 -11.68 -6.28
N GLU A 78 8.54 -11.48 -7.58
CA GLU A 78 9.87 -11.47 -8.20
C GLU A 78 10.70 -10.25 -7.79
N ARG A 79 10.04 -9.15 -7.44
CA ARG A 79 10.75 -7.96 -6.95
C ARG A 79 11.22 -8.12 -5.51
N CYS A 80 10.63 -9.05 -4.76
CA CYS A 80 10.85 -9.13 -3.32
C CYS A 80 11.82 -10.22 -2.91
N ASP A 81 12.61 -9.93 -1.86
CA ASP A 81 13.33 -10.94 -1.09
C ASP A 81 12.40 -11.57 -0.07
N GLU A 82 11.45 -10.77 0.47
CA GLU A 82 10.40 -11.27 1.36
C GLU A 82 9.06 -10.82 0.79
N PRO A 83 8.21 -11.78 0.38
CA PRO A 83 6.94 -11.44 -0.27
C PRO A 83 5.96 -10.74 0.67
N PRO A 84 4.93 -10.08 0.12
CA PRO A 84 3.96 -9.36 0.95
C PRO A 84 3.26 -10.25 1.96
N VAL A 85 3.14 -9.72 3.18
CA VAL A 85 2.34 -10.31 4.25
C VAL A 85 1.24 -9.32 4.58
N VAL A 86 -0.01 -9.78 4.49
CA VAL A 86 -1.19 -8.99 4.77
C VAL A 86 -1.63 -9.25 6.20
N THR A 87 -1.78 -8.18 6.99
CA THR A 87 -2.19 -8.29 8.38
C THR A 87 -3.40 -7.39 8.60
N GLN A 88 -4.46 -7.94 9.17
CA GLN A 88 -5.61 -7.15 9.59
C GLN A 88 -5.29 -6.49 10.91
N LEU A 89 -5.66 -5.21 11.05
CA LEU A 89 -5.35 -4.41 12.23
C LEU A 89 -6.60 -4.19 13.06
N GLY A 90 -6.44 -4.21 14.38
CA GLY A 90 -7.48 -3.81 15.30
C GLY A 90 -7.05 -2.54 16.00
N GLU A 91 -7.86 -1.49 15.88
CA GLU A 91 -7.52 -0.22 16.49
C GLU A 91 -7.63 -0.29 18.01
N VAL A 92 -6.56 0.05 18.71
CA VAL A 92 -6.56 0.15 20.18
C VAL A 92 -6.82 1.59 20.61
N GLY A 93 -6.34 2.55 19.81
CA GLY A 93 -6.54 3.97 20.05
C GLY A 93 -5.99 4.76 18.89
N SER A 94 -6.45 6.00 18.73
CA SER A 94 -5.94 6.89 17.71
C SER A 94 -6.09 8.34 18.17
N PHE A 95 -5.22 9.20 17.63
CA PHE A 95 -5.29 10.63 17.90
C PHE A 95 -5.05 11.37 16.60
N ARG A 96 -6.06 12.08 16.12
CA ARG A 96 -6.03 12.87 14.88
C ARG A 96 -5.59 12.07 13.63
N MET A 97 -5.90 10.75 13.64
CA MET A 97 -5.62 9.89 12.49
C MET A 97 -6.90 9.66 11.71
N ALA A 98 -6.80 9.69 10.40
CA ALA A 98 -7.88 9.28 9.51
C ALA A 98 -9.23 9.96 9.78
N SER A 99 -9.26 11.23 9.96
CA SER A 99 -10.52 11.97 10.10
C SER A 99 -11.06 12.41 8.76
#